data_a93ef53b51d499920d627930804a3d0b
#
_entry.id   a93ef53b51d499920d627930804a3d0b
#
_cell.length_a   1.000
_cell.length_b   1.000
_cell.length_c   1.000
_cell.angle_alpha   90.00
_cell.angle_beta   90.00
_cell.angle_gamma   90.00
#
_symmetry.space_group_name_H-M   'P 1'
#
loop_
_entity.id
_entity.type
_entity.pdbx_description
1 polymer ?
#
loop_
_entity_poly.entity_id
_entity_poly.type
_entity_poly.pdbx_seq_one_letter_code
_entity_poly.pdbx_strand_id
1 'polypeptide(L)'
;METLFTEPATQAKGIERLAREADTLLEKQQAEYLSLEVRSVLNRCSSSRMPFTWTINPYRGCEFGCRYCYARYTHEFMGLNRWEEFEEKIYIKQDAARILARELTPERLNGQSIALGTATDPYQPAERRYEVTRSLLAVMAMARDLGLSITTKSDLVTRDIDLLRQIGDRSRVQVSITVTTLDRRLARILEFRAPTPELRLEALRTL
;
A
#
# COMPACT_ATOMS: atom_id res chain seq x y z
N MET A 1 13.91 49.30 -30.57
CA MET A 1 12.47 48.96 -30.60
C MET A 1 12.38 47.50 -30.21
N GLU A 2 12.40 47.30 -28.89
CA GLU A 2 12.39 45.95 -28.26
C GLU A 2 11.00 45.37 -28.31
N THR A 3 10.89 44.17 -28.77
CA THR A 3 9.65 43.39 -28.85
C THR A 3 9.23 42.92 -27.45
N LEU A 4 8.28 43.65 -26.88
CA LEU A 4 7.53 43.32 -25.65
C LEU A 4 6.41 42.31 -25.96
N PHE A 5 6.75 41.08 -26.24
CA PHE A 5 5.80 39.94 -26.15
C PHE A 5 6.52 38.73 -25.54
N THR A 6 6.68 38.79 -24.22
CA THR A 6 6.81 37.55 -23.46
C THR A 6 5.42 36.94 -23.36
N GLU A 7 5.18 35.87 -24.09
CA GLU A 7 4.00 35.02 -23.86
C GLU A 7 3.95 34.61 -22.40
N PRO A 8 2.79 34.74 -21.73
CA PRO A 8 2.68 34.25 -20.37
C PRO A 8 2.92 32.74 -20.38
N ALA A 9 3.94 32.29 -19.64
CA ALA A 9 4.23 30.91 -19.48
C ALA A 9 2.92 30.19 -19.06
N THR A 10 2.37 29.39 -19.95
CA THR A 10 1.14 28.63 -19.72
C THR A 10 1.41 27.74 -18.51
N GLN A 11 0.78 28.04 -17.39
CA GLN A 11 0.92 27.21 -16.18
C GLN A 11 0.48 25.81 -16.52
N ALA A 12 1.45 24.89 -16.52
CA ALA A 12 1.19 23.46 -16.74
C ALA A 12 0.16 22.98 -15.71
N LYS A 13 -0.89 22.28 -16.16
CA LYS A 13 -1.97 21.79 -15.30
C LYS A 13 -1.97 20.27 -15.25
N GLY A 14 -2.49 19.72 -14.17
CA GLY A 14 -2.65 18.26 -14.02
C GLY A 14 -1.33 17.51 -14.13
N ILE A 15 -1.31 16.47 -14.94
CA ILE A 15 -0.17 15.54 -15.09
C ILE A 15 1.07 16.19 -15.73
N GLU A 16 0.90 17.20 -16.57
CA GLU A 16 2.01 17.94 -17.17
C GLU A 16 2.79 18.74 -16.11
N ARG A 17 2.10 19.33 -15.16
CA ARG A 17 2.74 20.00 -14.01
C ARG A 17 3.54 18.99 -13.19
N LEU A 18 2.94 17.83 -12.88
CA LEU A 18 3.61 16.77 -12.15
C LEU A 18 4.86 16.24 -12.88
N ALA A 19 4.81 16.17 -14.20
CA ALA A 19 5.94 15.75 -15.01
C ALA A 19 7.08 16.80 -15.01
N ARG A 20 6.76 18.07 -15.02
CA ARG A 20 7.75 19.18 -14.96
C ARG A 20 8.39 19.32 -13.57
N GLU A 21 7.61 19.05 -12.52
CA GLU A 21 8.04 19.09 -11.12
C GLU A 21 8.73 17.79 -10.69
N ALA A 22 8.82 16.78 -11.58
CA ALA A 22 9.49 15.54 -11.30
C ALA A 22 10.99 15.74 -11.30
N ASP A 23 11.58 15.88 -10.12
CA ASP A 23 13.02 15.92 -9.94
C ASP A 23 13.69 14.64 -10.47
N THR A 24 14.85 14.82 -11.07
CA THR A 24 15.73 13.70 -11.46
C THR A 24 16.09 12.94 -10.18
N LEU A 25 15.74 11.64 -10.11
CA LEU A 25 16.04 10.79 -8.96
C LEU A 25 17.56 10.62 -8.83
N LEU A 26 18.21 11.50 -8.09
CA LEU A 26 19.65 11.45 -7.90
C LEU A 26 20.07 10.63 -6.69
N GLU A 27 19.21 10.46 -5.68
CA GLU A 27 19.52 9.61 -4.53
C GLU A 27 18.27 8.91 -4.00
N LYS A 28 18.44 7.63 -3.67
CA LYS A 28 17.47 6.83 -2.92
C LYS A 28 17.57 7.30 -1.47
N GLN A 29 16.71 8.21 -1.05
CA GLN A 29 16.55 8.50 0.37
C GLN A 29 16.21 7.19 1.06
N GLN A 30 17.06 6.76 1.99
CA GLN A 30 16.78 5.59 2.80
C GLN A 30 15.62 5.93 3.71
N ALA A 31 14.54 5.15 3.61
CA ALA A 31 13.45 5.28 4.55
C ALA A 31 13.94 4.92 5.96
N GLU A 32 13.51 5.69 6.94
CA GLU A 32 13.68 5.38 8.34
C GLU A 32 12.60 4.37 8.76
N TYR A 33 13.01 3.25 9.35
CA TYR A 33 12.10 2.22 9.82
C TYR A 33 11.96 2.29 11.32
N LEU A 34 10.72 2.52 11.77
CA LEU A 34 10.36 2.76 13.15
C LEU A 34 9.45 1.65 13.67
N SER A 35 9.69 1.13 14.84
CA SER A 35 8.77 0.19 15.48
C SER A 35 7.53 0.92 15.99
N LEU A 36 6.34 0.38 15.70
CA LEU A 36 5.07 0.92 16.17
C LEU A 36 4.32 -0.13 16.98
N GLU A 37 4.24 0.11 18.27
CA GLU A 37 3.38 -0.68 19.14
C GLU A 37 1.91 -0.32 18.94
N VAL A 38 1.07 -1.31 18.75
CA VAL A 38 -0.37 -1.13 18.58
C VAL A 38 -1.15 -2.10 19.48
N ARG A 39 -2.35 -1.69 19.89
CA ARG A 39 -3.23 -2.53 20.71
C ARG A 39 -4.15 -3.40 19.88
N SER A 40 -4.45 -2.98 18.66
CA SER A 40 -5.32 -3.66 17.71
C SER A 40 -4.79 -3.48 16.30
N VAL A 41 -4.97 -4.46 15.44
CA VAL A 41 -4.65 -4.38 14.01
C VAL A 41 -5.90 -4.35 13.14
N LEU A 42 -7.05 -4.83 13.65
CA LEU A 42 -8.34 -4.73 12.98
C LEU A 42 -8.95 -3.35 13.24
N ASN A 43 -9.10 -2.55 12.18
CA ASN A 43 -9.78 -1.27 12.24
C ASN A 43 -11.12 -1.40 11.55
N ARG A 44 -12.20 -1.06 12.25
CA ARG A 44 -13.55 -1.12 11.70
C ARG A 44 -13.76 -0.01 10.67
N CYS A 45 -14.28 -0.38 9.50
CA CYS A 45 -14.75 0.57 8.50
C CYS A 45 -16.22 0.87 8.76
N SER A 46 -16.53 2.13 9.06
CA SER A 46 -17.91 2.59 9.32
C SER A 46 -18.65 3.04 8.06
N SER A 47 -17.96 3.10 6.92
CA SER A 47 -18.55 3.56 5.65
C SER A 47 -19.38 2.45 5.01
N SER A 48 -20.65 2.70 4.78
CA SER A 48 -21.55 1.79 4.05
C SER A 48 -21.22 1.69 2.54
N ARG A 49 -20.36 2.56 2.03
CA ARG A 49 -19.92 2.55 0.62
C ARG A 49 -18.80 1.55 0.35
N MET A 50 -18.15 1.04 1.40
CA MET A 50 -17.01 0.13 1.25
C MET A 50 -17.49 -1.32 1.34
N PRO A 51 -16.98 -2.22 0.48
CA PRO A 51 -17.38 -3.62 0.45
C PRO A 51 -16.70 -4.48 1.52
N PHE A 52 -16.11 -3.87 2.54
CA PHE A 52 -15.41 -4.54 3.64
C PHE A 52 -15.77 -3.90 4.99
N THR A 53 -15.76 -4.72 6.01
CA THR A 53 -16.05 -4.31 7.38
C THR A 53 -14.80 -3.94 8.15
N TRP A 54 -13.69 -4.61 7.87
CA TRP A 54 -12.44 -4.45 8.59
C TRP A 54 -11.31 -4.07 7.65
N THR A 55 -10.36 -3.29 8.17
CA THR A 55 -9.11 -2.99 7.48
C THR A 55 -7.91 -3.37 8.33
N ILE A 56 -6.87 -3.88 7.67
CA ILE A 56 -5.56 -4.10 8.27
C ILE A 56 -4.53 -3.36 7.45
N ASN A 57 -3.70 -2.58 8.12
CA ASN A 57 -2.53 -1.96 7.53
C ASN A 57 -1.30 -2.40 8.34
N PRO A 58 -0.43 -3.25 7.76
CA PRO A 58 0.74 -3.79 8.47
C PRO A 58 1.76 -2.71 8.81
N TYR A 59 1.74 -1.64 8.05
CA TYR A 59 2.63 -0.48 8.17
C TYR A 59 1.84 0.82 8.32
N ARG A 60 2.54 1.91 8.70
CA ARG A 60 2.14 3.27 8.39
C ARG A 60 3.25 3.93 7.58
N GLY A 61 2.85 4.73 6.58
CA GLY A 61 3.74 5.18 5.53
C GLY A 61 3.87 4.17 4.41
N CYS A 62 4.44 4.60 3.28
CA CYS A 62 4.63 3.75 2.11
C CYS A 62 5.77 4.28 1.25
N GLU A 63 6.80 3.49 1.07
CA GLU A 63 8.01 3.84 0.31
C GLU A 63 7.77 4.01 -1.20
N PHE A 64 6.63 3.57 -1.75
CA PHE A 64 6.39 3.66 -3.20
C PHE A 64 6.29 5.10 -3.71
N GLY A 65 5.98 6.05 -2.83
CA GLY A 65 6.02 7.47 -3.15
C GLY A 65 5.10 7.89 -4.28
N CYS A 66 3.90 7.31 -4.35
CA CYS A 66 2.94 7.65 -5.40
C CYS A 66 2.50 9.10 -5.26
N ARG A 67 2.66 9.91 -6.31
CA ARG A 67 2.36 11.35 -6.27
C ARG A 67 0.89 11.67 -6.00
N TYR A 68 -0.01 10.76 -6.31
CA TYR A 68 -1.46 10.87 -6.11
C TYR A 68 -1.97 10.15 -4.85
N CYS A 69 -1.08 9.70 -3.96
CA CYS A 69 -1.47 8.90 -2.80
C CYS A 69 -2.36 9.69 -1.83
N TYR A 70 -3.60 9.26 -1.68
CA TYR A 70 -4.53 9.85 -0.73
C TYR A 70 -4.17 9.55 0.72
N ALA A 71 -3.46 8.43 0.98
CA ALA A 71 -3.21 7.95 2.33
C ALA A 71 -2.21 8.80 3.13
N ARG A 72 -1.57 9.78 2.50
CA ARG A 72 -0.61 10.69 3.14
C ARG A 72 -1.20 11.41 4.35
N TYR A 73 -2.50 11.77 4.31
CA TYR A 73 -3.19 12.38 5.45
C TYR A 73 -3.11 11.55 6.73
N THR A 74 -2.88 10.24 6.62
CA THR A 74 -2.81 9.37 7.79
C THR A 74 -1.62 9.65 8.70
N HIS A 75 -0.58 10.34 8.20
CA HIS A 75 0.57 10.77 8.99
C HIS A 75 0.26 12.00 9.85
N GLU A 76 -0.72 12.81 9.49
CA GLU A 76 -1.19 13.94 10.29
C GLU A 76 -1.67 13.48 11.68
N PHE A 77 -2.31 12.30 11.77
CA PHE A 77 -2.71 11.70 13.04
C PHE A 77 -1.54 11.31 13.95
N MET A 78 -0.32 11.34 13.44
CA MET A 78 0.91 11.06 14.18
C MET A 78 1.71 12.34 14.45
N GLY A 79 1.14 13.52 14.16
CA GLY A 79 1.83 14.79 14.29
C GLY A 79 2.88 15.07 13.22
N LEU A 80 2.87 14.31 12.13
CA LEU A 80 3.77 14.46 10.98
C LEU A 80 3.04 15.26 9.92
N ASN A 81 3.55 16.45 9.60
CA ASN A 81 2.85 17.41 8.75
C ASN A 81 3.50 17.60 7.37
N ARG A 82 4.70 17.04 7.16
CA ARG A 82 5.37 17.07 5.87
C ARG A 82 4.93 15.85 5.06
N TRP A 83 4.54 16.05 3.82
CA TRP A 83 4.05 14.98 2.95
C TRP A 83 5.13 13.93 2.63
N GLU A 84 6.43 14.35 2.63
CA GLU A 84 7.58 13.48 2.43
C GLU A 84 7.72 12.46 3.55
N GLU A 85 7.35 12.81 4.77
CA GLU A 85 7.47 11.91 5.94
C GLU A 85 6.65 10.62 5.76
N PHE A 86 5.59 10.66 4.94
CA PHE A 86 4.83 9.47 4.60
C PHE A 86 5.65 8.43 3.84
N GLU A 87 6.66 8.87 3.09
CA GLU A 87 7.53 8.02 2.28
C GLU A 87 8.87 7.75 2.98
N GLU A 88 9.30 8.64 3.87
CA GLU A 88 10.57 8.60 4.58
C GLU A 88 10.48 7.84 5.90
N LYS A 89 9.35 7.92 6.61
CA LYS A 89 9.14 7.31 7.93
C LYS A 89 8.15 6.17 7.84
N ILE A 90 8.68 4.95 7.86
CA ILE A 90 7.87 3.74 7.76
C ILE A 90 7.75 3.11 9.14
N TYR A 91 6.55 3.12 9.67
CA TYR A 91 6.26 2.52 10.97
C TYR A 91 5.80 1.08 10.80
N ILE A 92 6.44 0.17 11.50
CA ILE A 92 6.34 -1.27 11.37
C ILE A 92 5.62 -1.82 12.60
N LYS A 93 4.51 -2.51 12.39
CA LYS A 93 3.75 -3.18 13.46
C LYS A 93 4.25 -4.60 13.66
N GLN A 94 5.42 -4.74 14.28
CA GLN A 94 6.11 -6.04 14.42
C GLN A 94 5.25 -7.10 15.11
N ASP A 95 4.44 -6.73 16.10
CA ASP A 95 3.55 -7.64 16.83
C ASP A 95 2.22 -7.93 16.14
N ALA A 96 2.02 -7.45 14.91
CA ALA A 96 0.72 -7.50 14.22
C ALA A 96 0.11 -8.90 14.16
N ALA A 97 0.90 -9.92 13.85
CA ALA A 97 0.42 -11.31 13.77
C ALA A 97 -0.06 -11.83 15.13
N ARG A 98 0.70 -11.57 16.21
CA ARG A 98 0.34 -11.97 17.57
C ARG A 98 -0.96 -11.29 18.03
N ILE A 99 -1.14 -10.03 17.68
CA ILE A 99 -2.35 -9.27 18.00
C ILE A 99 -3.52 -9.81 17.17
N LEU A 100 -3.32 -10.01 15.86
CA LEU A 100 -4.36 -10.53 14.97
C LEU A 100 -4.86 -11.90 15.42
N ALA A 101 -3.97 -12.79 15.85
CA ALA A 101 -4.36 -14.12 16.35
C ALA A 101 -5.35 -14.08 17.53
N ARG A 102 -5.32 -13.01 18.33
CA ARG A 102 -6.28 -12.79 19.42
C ARG A 102 -7.58 -12.11 18.94
N GLU A 103 -7.51 -11.37 17.85
CA GLU A 103 -8.63 -10.62 17.31
C GLU A 103 -9.46 -11.41 16.30
N LEU A 104 -8.87 -12.42 15.66
CA LEU A 104 -9.51 -13.32 14.69
C LEU A 104 -10.37 -14.36 15.39
N THR A 105 -11.47 -13.91 16.02
CA THR A 105 -12.43 -14.84 16.62
C THR A 105 -13.67 -15.00 15.72
N PRO A 106 -14.31 -16.17 15.69
CA PRO A 106 -15.53 -16.41 14.90
C PRO A 106 -16.63 -15.40 15.20
N GLU A 107 -16.79 -15.01 16.47
CA GLU A 107 -17.80 -14.05 16.90
C GLU A 107 -17.56 -12.67 16.33
N ARG A 108 -16.32 -12.28 16.18
CA ARG A 108 -15.94 -10.96 15.66
C ARG A 108 -16.00 -10.88 14.15
N LEU A 109 -15.69 -11.95 13.46
CA LEU A 109 -15.55 -11.95 12.01
C LEU A 109 -16.78 -12.49 11.27
N ASN A 110 -17.42 -13.54 11.73
CA ASN A 110 -18.69 -14.09 11.23
C ASN A 110 -18.99 -13.79 9.74
N GLY A 111 -18.14 -14.25 8.84
CA GLY A 111 -18.26 -14.02 7.39
C GLY A 111 -17.95 -12.59 6.92
N GLN A 112 -17.44 -11.73 7.79
CA GLN A 112 -17.09 -10.35 7.43
C GLN A 112 -15.79 -10.27 6.64
N SER A 113 -15.68 -9.22 5.84
CA SER A 113 -14.55 -9.02 4.94
C SER A 113 -13.49 -8.09 5.54
N ILE A 114 -12.24 -8.44 5.28
CA ILE A 114 -11.04 -7.69 5.67
C ILE A 114 -10.37 -7.16 4.40
N ALA A 115 -10.08 -5.87 4.38
CA ALA A 115 -9.24 -5.26 3.36
C ALA A 115 -7.83 -5.02 3.91
N LEU A 116 -6.82 -5.59 3.26
CA LEU A 116 -5.42 -5.44 3.60
C LEU A 116 -4.76 -4.42 2.67
N GLY A 117 -4.16 -3.37 3.25
CA GLY A 117 -3.45 -2.35 2.48
C GLY A 117 -4.32 -1.19 2.02
N THR A 118 -5.20 -0.68 2.88
CA THR A 118 -6.06 0.48 2.55
C THR A 118 -5.38 1.83 2.74
N ALA A 119 -4.37 1.93 3.60
CA ALA A 119 -3.65 3.17 3.90
C ALA A 119 -2.12 3.03 3.78
N THR A 120 -1.66 1.92 3.26
CA THR A 120 -0.26 1.61 2.93
C THR A 120 -0.25 0.51 1.89
N ASP A 121 0.87 0.30 1.20
CA ASP A 121 1.00 -0.92 0.40
C ASP A 121 1.55 -2.04 1.30
N PRO A 122 0.84 -3.17 1.43
CA PRO A 122 1.25 -4.27 2.31
C PRO A 122 2.52 -4.98 1.82
N TYR A 123 2.89 -4.80 0.56
CA TYR A 123 4.09 -5.36 -0.07
C TYR A 123 5.09 -4.30 -0.49
N GLN A 124 5.11 -3.16 0.19
CA GLN A 124 6.15 -2.14 0.00
C GLN A 124 7.56 -2.68 0.31
N PRO A 125 8.66 -2.00 -0.03
CA PRO A 125 10.02 -2.51 0.19
C PRO A 125 10.32 -2.99 1.60
N ALA A 126 9.76 -2.36 2.65
CA ALA A 126 9.88 -2.80 4.05
C ALA A 126 9.49 -4.27 4.25
N GLU A 127 8.49 -4.76 3.50
CA GLU A 127 7.97 -6.12 3.63
C GLU A 127 9.01 -7.20 3.27
N ARG A 128 10.00 -6.88 2.41
CA ARG A 128 11.10 -7.80 2.11
C ARG A 128 11.97 -8.12 3.33
N ARG A 129 12.04 -7.20 4.28
CA ARG A 129 12.86 -7.31 5.49
C ARG A 129 12.08 -7.75 6.71
N TYR A 130 10.88 -7.18 6.90
CA TYR A 130 10.14 -7.31 8.14
C TYR A 130 9.02 -8.35 8.11
N GLU A 131 8.58 -8.78 6.93
CA GLU A 131 7.61 -9.87 6.68
C GLU A 131 6.32 -9.77 7.52
N VAL A 132 5.88 -8.55 7.85
CA VAL A 132 4.67 -8.34 8.66
C VAL A 132 3.42 -8.82 7.93
N THR A 133 3.33 -8.55 6.61
CA THR A 133 2.21 -9.03 5.79
C THR A 133 2.19 -10.55 5.73
N ARG A 134 3.33 -11.19 5.48
CA ARG A 134 3.44 -12.65 5.46
C ARG A 134 3.01 -13.25 6.79
N SER A 135 3.45 -12.68 7.91
CA SER A 135 3.08 -13.16 9.24
C SER A 135 1.58 -13.02 9.54
N LEU A 136 0.94 -11.94 9.06
CA LEU A 136 -0.51 -11.75 9.13
C LEU A 136 -1.26 -12.79 8.29
N LEU A 137 -0.79 -13.07 7.07
CA LEU A 137 -1.37 -14.11 6.20
C LEU A 137 -1.26 -15.50 6.82
N ALA A 138 -0.15 -15.82 7.48
CA ALA A 138 0.02 -17.10 8.19
C ALA A 138 -1.04 -17.28 9.29
N VAL A 139 -1.37 -16.23 10.02
CA VAL A 139 -2.47 -16.27 11.01
C VAL A 139 -3.82 -16.43 10.31
N MET A 140 -4.07 -15.71 9.22
CA MET A 140 -5.33 -15.80 8.46
C MET A 140 -5.53 -17.17 7.81
N ALA A 141 -4.45 -17.88 7.44
CA ALA A 141 -4.51 -19.22 6.89
C ALA A 141 -5.06 -20.27 7.87
N MET A 142 -5.04 -19.96 9.17
CA MET A 142 -5.63 -20.82 10.21
C MET A 142 -7.14 -20.58 10.39
N ALA A 143 -7.65 -19.47 9.89
CA ALA A 143 -9.05 -19.09 10.01
C ALA A 143 -9.91 -19.70 8.89
N ARG A 144 -11.23 -19.60 9.03
CA ARG A 144 -12.24 -20.07 8.05
C ARG A 144 -13.26 -18.97 7.80
N ASP A 145 -13.92 -19.04 6.67
CA ASP A 145 -15.04 -18.16 6.29
C ASP A 145 -14.68 -16.67 6.29
N LEU A 146 -13.40 -16.34 6.01
CA LEU A 146 -12.96 -14.97 5.83
C LEU A 146 -13.25 -14.47 4.41
N GLY A 147 -13.55 -13.16 4.31
CA GLY A 147 -13.39 -12.44 3.05
C GLY A 147 -12.09 -11.62 3.12
N LEU A 148 -11.05 -12.01 2.41
CA LEU A 148 -9.79 -11.25 2.35
C LEU A 148 -9.65 -10.56 0.99
N SER A 149 -9.48 -9.24 1.00
CA SER A 149 -9.08 -8.48 -0.18
C SER A 149 -7.74 -7.79 0.06
N ILE A 150 -6.81 -7.95 -0.87
CA ILE A 150 -5.48 -7.34 -0.83
C ILE A 150 -5.34 -6.41 -2.02
N THR A 151 -4.87 -5.19 -1.78
CA THR A 151 -4.53 -4.25 -2.87
C THR A 151 -3.06 -3.89 -2.78
N THR A 152 -2.34 -4.08 -3.88
CA THR A 152 -0.91 -3.78 -3.95
C THR A 152 -0.47 -3.32 -5.34
N LYS A 153 0.69 -2.70 -5.43
CA LYS A 153 1.44 -2.41 -6.65
C LYS A 153 2.68 -3.31 -6.79
N SER A 154 2.89 -4.20 -5.81
CA SER A 154 4.12 -4.98 -5.71
C SER A 154 3.99 -6.36 -6.34
N ASP A 155 5.03 -6.76 -7.05
CA ASP A 155 5.25 -8.13 -7.50
C ASP A 155 5.59 -9.07 -6.33
N LEU A 156 6.02 -8.53 -5.19
CA LEU A 156 6.37 -9.30 -3.99
C LEU A 156 5.21 -10.16 -3.46
N VAL A 157 3.98 -9.84 -3.79
CA VAL A 157 2.80 -10.63 -3.41
C VAL A 157 2.90 -12.08 -3.89
N THR A 158 3.63 -12.36 -4.97
CA THR A 158 3.84 -13.71 -5.50
C THR A 158 4.67 -14.59 -4.57
N ARG A 159 5.48 -14.00 -3.67
CA ARG A 159 6.18 -14.74 -2.60
C ARG A 159 5.22 -15.54 -1.71
N ASP A 160 4.02 -15.01 -1.49
CA ASP A 160 3.07 -15.51 -0.49
C ASP A 160 1.93 -16.31 -1.10
N ILE A 161 2.08 -16.81 -2.35
CA ILE A 161 1.08 -17.64 -3.03
C ILE A 161 0.73 -18.90 -2.23
N ASP A 162 1.70 -19.48 -1.52
CA ASP A 162 1.50 -20.61 -0.64
C ASP A 162 0.43 -20.33 0.44
N LEU A 163 0.53 -19.20 1.11
CA LEU A 163 -0.43 -18.76 2.12
C LEU A 163 -1.76 -18.32 1.51
N LEU A 164 -1.72 -17.62 0.39
CA LEU A 164 -2.93 -17.18 -0.31
C LEU A 164 -3.79 -18.36 -0.75
N ARG A 165 -3.18 -19.45 -1.24
CA ARG A 165 -3.87 -20.71 -1.57
C ARG A 165 -4.46 -21.36 -0.33
N GLN A 166 -3.69 -21.49 0.76
CA GLN A 166 -4.17 -22.04 2.02
C GLN A 166 -5.38 -21.27 2.57
N ILE A 167 -5.37 -19.95 2.47
CA ILE A 167 -6.53 -19.12 2.83
C ILE A 167 -7.69 -19.40 1.88
N GLY A 168 -7.42 -19.48 0.57
CA GLY A 168 -8.42 -19.69 -0.49
C GLY A 168 -9.16 -21.02 -0.37
N ASP A 169 -8.52 -22.06 0.19
CA ASP A 169 -9.14 -23.39 0.44
C ASP A 169 -10.30 -23.33 1.45
N ARG A 170 -10.34 -22.29 2.29
CA ARG A 170 -11.28 -22.18 3.42
C ARG A 170 -12.01 -20.84 3.51
N SER A 171 -11.63 -19.92 2.66
CA SER A 171 -12.04 -18.51 2.71
C SER A 171 -12.06 -17.91 1.30
N ARG A 172 -12.64 -16.72 1.14
CA ARG A 172 -12.57 -15.99 -0.13
C ARG A 172 -11.35 -15.08 -0.13
N VAL A 173 -10.51 -15.20 -1.14
CA VAL A 173 -9.34 -14.35 -1.32
C VAL A 173 -9.44 -13.61 -2.65
N GLN A 174 -9.17 -12.32 -2.62
CA GLN A 174 -9.04 -11.48 -3.80
C GLN A 174 -7.74 -10.68 -3.70
N VAL A 175 -6.90 -10.80 -4.70
CA VAL A 175 -5.71 -9.96 -4.86
C VAL A 175 -5.91 -9.01 -6.03
N SER A 176 -5.78 -7.72 -5.78
CA SER A 176 -5.88 -6.66 -6.77
C SER A 176 -4.52 -6.02 -6.98
N ILE A 177 -3.95 -6.16 -8.17
CA ILE A 177 -2.71 -5.48 -8.55
C ILE A 177 -3.06 -4.19 -9.30
N THR A 178 -2.62 -3.06 -8.77
CA THR A 178 -2.86 -1.76 -9.40
C THR A 178 -1.86 -1.54 -10.54
N VAL A 179 -2.35 -1.35 -11.75
CA VAL A 179 -1.57 -0.93 -12.92
C VAL A 179 -2.13 0.39 -13.43
N THR A 180 -1.48 1.50 -13.09
CA THR A 180 -1.96 2.86 -13.40
C THR A 180 -1.76 3.20 -14.87
N THR A 181 -0.68 2.73 -15.46
CA THR A 181 -0.33 2.92 -16.87
C THR A 181 0.63 1.82 -17.31
N LEU A 182 0.65 1.54 -18.62
CA LEU A 182 1.63 0.63 -19.25
C LEU A 182 2.87 1.38 -19.74
N ASP A 183 2.81 2.70 -19.84
CA ASP A 183 3.96 3.52 -20.17
C ASP A 183 4.94 3.58 -18.99
N ARG A 184 6.13 3.00 -19.17
CA ARG A 184 7.18 2.95 -18.14
C ARG A 184 7.61 4.32 -17.65
N ARG A 185 7.70 5.29 -18.57
CA ARG A 185 8.14 6.65 -18.25
C ARG A 185 7.11 7.34 -17.39
N LEU A 186 5.84 7.25 -17.76
CA LEU A 186 4.73 7.79 -16.99
C LEU A 186 4.58 7.09 -15.64
N ALA A 187 4.71 5.75 -15.59
CA ALA A 187 4.70 5.01 -14.35
C ALA A 187 5.80 5.50 -13.38
N ARG A 188 7.00 5.75 -13.89
CA ARG A 188 8.12 6.25 -13.08
C ARG A 188 7.87 7.65 -12.53
N ILE A 189 7.16 8.49 -13.27
CA ILE A 189 6.78 9.84 -12.83
C ILE A 189 5.73 9.78 -11.70
N LEU A 190 4.72 8.93 -11.87
CA LEU A 190 3.59 8.86 -10.95
C LEU A 190 3.87 8.02 -9.69
N GLU A 191 4.68 6.99 -9.83
CA GLU A 191 4.92 5.92 -8.85
C GLU A 191 6.40 5.52 -8.84
N PHE A 192 7.26 6.48 -8.55
CA PHE A 192 8.70 6.43 -8.86
C PHE A 192 9.49 5.29 -8.19
N ARG A 193 9.00 4.73 -7.07
CA ARG A 193 9.62 3.60 -6.36
C ARG A 193 8.86 2.29 -6.48
N ALA A 194 7.67 2.32 -7.08
CA ALA A 194 6.89 1.08 -7.27
C ALA A 194 7.48 0.23 -8.40
N PRO A 195 7.23 -1.09 -8.42
CA PRO A 195 7.62 -1.98 -9.50
C PRO A 195 7.11 -1.51 -10.86
N THR A 196 7.81 -1.88 -11.92
CA THR A 196 7.41 -1.50 -13.29
C THR A 196 6.07 -2.13 -13.67
N PRO A 197 5.35 -1.57 -14.66
CA PRO A 197 4.09 -2.17 -15.13
C PRO A 197 4.23 -3.63 -15.55
N GLU A 198 5.36 -4.00 -16.17
CA GLU A 198 5.60 -5.38 -16.63
C GLU A 198 5.72 -6.35 -15.46
N LEU A 199 6.44 -5.98 -14.40
CA LEU A 199 6.55 -6.81 -13.19
C LEU A 199 5.19 -7.01 -12.54
N ARG A 200 4.33 -5.98 -12.54
CA ARG A 200 2.97 -6.08 -12.01
C ARG A 200 2.09 -7.00 -12.86
N LEU A 201 2.21 -6.93 -14.19
CA LEU A 201 1.50 -7.83 -15.09
C LEU A 201 1.99 -9.27 -14.96
N GLU A 202 3.29 -9.48 -14.76
CA GLU A 202 3.84 -10.81 -14.53
C GLU A 202 3.36 -11.40 -13.20
N ALA A 203 3.34 -10.59 -12.14
CA ALA A 203 2.76 -10.99 -10.86
C ALA A 203 1.28 -11.39 -11.01
N LEU A 204 0.51 -10.64 -11.81
CA LEU A 204 -0.90 -10.96 -12.08
C LEU A 204 -1.08 -12.30 -12.82
N ARG A 205 -0.15 -12.66 -13.73
CA ARG A 205 -0.17 -13.97 -14.41
C ARG A 205 0.20 -15.13 -13.50
N THR A 206 1.03 -14.84 -12.49
CA THR A 206 1.55 -15.85 -11.56
C THR A 206 0.54 -16.20 -10.46
N LEU A 207 -0.32 -15.27 -10.08
CA LEU A 207 -1.41 -15.44 -9.11
C LEU A 207 -2.57 -16.25 -9.67
#